data_53435d5867b9793eb36ede5b66ee5833
#
_entry.id   53435d5867b9793eb36ede5b66ee5833
#
_cell.length_a   1.000
_cell.length_b   1.000
_cell.length_c   1.000
_cell.angle_alpha   90.00
_cell.angle_beta   90.00
_cell.angle_gamma   90.00
#
_symmetry.space_group_name_H-M   'P 1'
#
loop_
_entity.id
_entity.type
_entity.pdbx_description
1 polymer ?
#
loop_
_entity_poly.entity_id
_entity_poly.type
_entity_poly.pdbx_seq_one_letter_code
_entity_poly.pdbx_strand_id
1 'polypeptide(L)'
;IVVSGTNRLEATNWSSLSCLASTEIKGSGSLTTTSSSGAGVYLAVAKTLTISDITLETSGAWGITGLFGNGNETLILKNANVTATGTTAGIACLASFTTEECEIVVPAGGKFEETKHAVVDAGGNKAKTVKIERIIELHIAGTQVTDANCNDLSGIEGVTVAAGGEFKYDPATKTLTMEDVTVSVGDGINAIGNEGVEGLRIVVSGTNRLEATNWSSLS
;
A
#
# COMPACT_ATOMS: atom_id res chain seq x y z
N ILE A 1 10.06 -8.66 11.87
CA ILE A 1 11.04 -7.68 11.34
C ILE A 1 10.38 -6.31 11.43
N VAL A 2 11.00 -5.36 12.12
CA VAL A 2 10.54 -3.97 12.16
C VAL A 2 11.44 -3.14 11.25
N VAL A 3 10.82 -2.39 10.32
CA VAL A 3 11.52 -1.59 9.31
C VAL A 3 11.29 -0.11 9.61
N SER A 4 12.35 0.65 9.77
CA SER A 4 12.32 2.11 9.90
C SER A 4 13.35 2.73 8.94
N GLY A 5 13.06 3.92 8.41
CA GLY A 5 13.91 4.53 7.38
C GLY A 5 13.98 3.70 6.10
N THR A 6 15.05 3.86 5.33
CA THR A 6 15.25 3.18 4.04
C THR A 6 16.27 2.06 4.19
N ASN A 7 15.88 0.85 3.83
CA ASN A 7 16.69 -0.36 3.98
C ASN A 7 16.82 -1.10 2.66
N ARG A 8 17.96 -1.77 2.45
CA ARG A 8 18.23 -2.55 1.25
C ARG A 8 18.94 -3.86 1.57
N LEU A 9 18.46 -4.95 0.97
CA LEU A 9 19.06 -6.28 1.03
C LEU A 9 19.37 -6.73 -0.40
N GLU A 10 20.55 -7.27 -0.63
CA GLU A 10 20.97 -7.75 -1.94
C GLU A 10 21.59 -9.15 -1.83
N ALA A 11 21.29 -10.00 -2.81
CA ALA A 11 21.91 -11.32 -2.95
C ALA A 11 22.23 -11.62 -4.42
N THR A 12 23.30 -12.38 -4.65
CA THR A 12 23.70 -12.77 -6.00
C THR A 12 23.10 -14.11 -6.40
N ASN A 13 23.18 -15.13 -5.56
CA ASN A 13 22.88 -16.52 -5.93
C ASN A 13 21.61 -17.10 -5.29
N TRP A 14 21.07 -16.47 -4.25
CA TRP A 14 19.91 -16.95 -3.49
C TRP A 14 18.93 -15.80 -3.25
N SER A 15 17.88 -16.08 -2.53
CA SER A 15 16.92 -15.02 -2.18
C SER A 15 17.54 -14.00 -1.23
N SER A 16 17.23 -12.71 -1.44
CA SER A 16 17.74 -11.64 -0.58
C SER A 16 17.19 -11.72 0.83
N LEU A 17 15.94 -12.12 0.95
CA LEU A 17 15.28 -12.38 2.22
C LEU A 17 14.65 -13.78 2.17
N SER A 18 14.99 -14.64 3.11
CA SER A 18 14.40 -15.97 3.23
C SER A 18 13.64 -16.10 4.54
N CYS A 19 12.32 -16.24 4.44
CA CYS A 19 11.42 -16.45 5.56
C CYS A 19 11.26 -17.96 5.82
N LEU A 20 12.15 -18.54 6.59
CA LEU A 20 12.13 -19.98 6.95
C LEU A 20 11.17 -20.31 8.11
N ALA A 21 10.64 -19.31 8.77
CA ALA A 21 9.57 -19.37 9.76
C ALA A 21 8.47 -18.38 9.36
N SER A 22 7.28 -18.52 9.93
CA SER A 22 6.25 -17.50 9.76
C SER A 22 6.78 -16.17 10.27
N THR A 23 6.71 -15.15 9.41
CA THR A 23 7.41 -13.87 9.59
C THR A 23 6.43 -12.72 9.37
N GLU A 24 6.51 -11.72 10.23
CA GLU A 24 5.89 -10.42 10.01
C GLU A 24 6.97 -9.39 9.67
N ILE A 25 6.78 -8.63 8.59
CA ILE A 25 7.57 -7.46 8.22
C ILE A 25 6.66 -6.25 8.34
N LYS A 26 7.00 -5.30 9.21
CA LYS A 26 6.18 -4.13 9.48
C LYS A 26 6.98 -2.89 9.83
N GLY A 27 6.33 -1.74 9.82
CA GLY A 27 6.92 -0.47 10.27
C GLY A 27 6.61 0.68 9.30
N SER A 28 7.12 1.87 9.60
CA SER A 28 6.89 3.08 8.81
C SER A 28 7.97 3.35 7.73
N GLY A 29 8.87 2.38 7.52
CA GLY A 29 10.00 2.55 6.58
C GLY A 29 9.77 1.91 5.22
N SER A 30 10.84 1.88 4.44
CA SER A 30 10.91 1.17 3.17
C SER A 30 11.99 0.08 3.19
N LEU A 31 11.69 -1.02 2.49
CA LEU A 31 12.60 -2.13 2.31
C LEU A 31 12.70 -2.45 0.82
N THR A 32 13.92 -2.45 0.29
CA THR A 32 14.22 -2.95 -1.04
C THR A 32 14.95 -4.29 -0.94
N THR A 33 14.47 -5.33 -1.61
CA THR A 33 15.14 -6.63 -1.68
C THR A 33 15.42 -7.01 -3.13
N THR A 34 16.66 -7.31 -3.46
CA THR A 34 17.07 -7.61 -4.84
C THR A 34 17.91 -8.87 -4.89
N SER A 35 17.55 -9.81 -5.77
CA SER A 35 18.37 -10.97 -6.05
C SER A 35 18.70 -11.05 -7.54
N SER A 36 19.95 -11.37 -7.89
CA SER A 36 20.34 -11.52 -9.30
C SER A 36 19.80 -12.82 -9.94
N SER A 37 19.63 -13.89 -9.18
CA SER A 37 19.19 -15.20 -9.72
C SER A 37 18.12 -15.89 -8.90
N GLY A 38 17.94 -15.51 -7.65
CA GLY A 38 16.90 -16.05 -6.75
C GLY A 38 15.66 -15.17 -6.70
N ALA A 39 14.97 -15.22 -5.57
CA ALA A 39 13.84 -14.35 -5.29
C ALA A 39 14.26 -13.12 -4.48
N GLY A 40 13.57 -12.01 -4.65
CA GLY A 40 13.71 -10.90 -3.72
C GLY A 40 13.30 -11.34 -2.30
N VAL A 41 12.13 -11.99 -2.19
CA VAL A 41 11.66 -12.61 -0.94
C VAL A 41 11.23 -14.04 -1.19
N TYR A 42 11.75 -14.97 -0.38
CA TYR A 42 11.38 -16.37 -0.39
C TYR A 42 10.65 -16.77 0.89
N LEU A 43 9.56 -17.51 0.75
CA LEU A 43 8.76 -18.05 1.85
C LEU A 43 8.83 -19.58 1.86
N ALA A 44 9.25 -20.15 2.97
CA ALA A 44 9.33 -21.60 3.12
C ALA A 44 7.96 -22.26 3.23
N VAL A 45 7.92 -23.56 2.94
CA VAL A 45 6.72 -24.40 2.96
C VAL A 45 5.96 -24.28 4.29
N ALA A 46 4.64 -24.20 4.20
CA ALA A 46 3.73 -24.10 5.34
C ALA A 46 4.02 -22.91 6.28
N LYS A 47 4.56 -21.83 5.75
CA LYS A 47 4.78 -20.59 6.51
C LYS A 47 3.89 -19.48 6.01
N THR A 48 3.67 -18.51 6.88
CA THR A 48 2.94 -17.27 6.59
C THR A 48 3.92 -16.10 6.60
N LEU A 49 3.87 -15.29 5.55
CA LEU A 49 4.51 -13.99 5.52
C LEU A 49 3.42 -12.92 5.58
N THR A 50 3.46 -12.09 6.61
CA THR A 50 2.63 -10.90 6.73
C THR A 50 3.49 -9.66 6.48
N ILE A 51 3.05 -8.78 5.60
CA ILE A 51 3.71 -7.49 5.32
C ILE A 51 2.70 -6.40 5.63
N SER A 52 3.02 -5.53 6.59
CA SER A 52 2.09 -4.50 7.06
C SER A 52 2.75 -3.13 7.23
N ASP A 53 2.00 -2.10 6.87
CA ASP A 53 2.34 -0.68 7.13
C ASP A 53 3.68 -0.20 6.54
N ILE A 54 4.22 -0.87 5.53
CA ILE A 54 5.51 -0.53 4.91
C ILE A 54 5.40 -0.34 3.40
N THR A 55 6.47 0.22 2.81
CA THR A 55 6.74 0.15 1.38
C THR A 55 7.79 -0.93 1.12
N LEU A 56 7.44 -1.95 0.32
CA LEU A 56 8.34 -3.02 -0.10
C LEU A 56 8.56 -3.00 -1.61
N GLU A 57 9.80 -2.88 -2.03
CA GLU A 57 10.22 -3.15 -3.41
C GLU A 57 11.02 -4.44 -3.45
N THR A 58 10.61 -5.39 -4.28
CA THR A 58 11.26 -6.69 -4.33
C THR A 58 11.47 -7.15 -5.76
N SER A 59 12.66 -7.65 -6.07
CA SER A 59 13.00 -8.06 -7.43
C SER A 59 13.94 -9.25 -7.48
N GLY A 60 13.86 -10.02 -8.61
CA GLY A 60 14.69 -11.20 -8.84
C GLY A 60 14.23 -12.03 -10.02
N ALA A 61 14.52 -13.31 -10.00
CA ALA A 61 13.83 -14.28 -10.87
C ALA A 61 12.35 -14.32 -10.49
N TRP A 62 12.06 -14.18 -9.21
CA TRP A 62 10.74 -13.92 -8.63
C TRP A 62 10.83 -12.72 -7.69
N GLY A 63 9.81 -11.89 -7.67
CA GLY A 63 9.70 -10.85 -6.65
C GLY A 63 9.47 -11.48 -5.28
N ILE A 64 8.30 -12.07 -5.06
CA ILE A 64 7.95 -12.86 -3.87
C ILE A 64 7.56 -14.27 -4.32
N THR A 65 8.12 -15.28 -3.70
CA THR A 65 7.82 -16.67 -4.05
C THR A 65 7.79 -17.60 -2.85
N GLY A 66 6.92 -18.60 -2.91
CA GLY A 66 6.99 -19.80 -2.09
C GLY A 66 7.78 -20.91 -2.79
N LEU A 67 7.67 -22.13 -2.27
CA LEU A 67 8.27 -23.33 -2.86
C LEU A 67 7.27 -24.06 -3.77
N PHE A 68 7.26 -23.74 -5.06
CA PHE A 68 6.49 -24.42 -6.11
C PHE A 68 4.95 -24.42 -5.98
N GLY A 69 4.37 -23.70 -5.00
CA GLY A 69 2.93 -23.62 -4.82
C GLY A 69 2.23 -24.91 -4.37
N ASN A 70 2.98 -25.91 -3.96
CA ASN A 70 2.45 -27.20 -3.51
C ASN A 70 2.41 -27.32 -1.96
N GLY A 71 2.92 -26.32 -1.28
CA GLY A 71 2.87 -26.21 0.18
C GLY A 71 1.70 -25.33 0.61
N ASN A 72 1.67 -25.01 1.88
CA ASN A 72 0.66 -24.11 2.47
C ASN A 72 1.27 -22.74 2.75
N GLU A 73 2.02 -22.19 1.78
CA GLU A 73 2.61 -20.86 1.90
C GLU A 73 1.51 -19.79 1.77
N THR A 74 1.44 -18.91 2.73
CA THR A 74 0.45 -17.84 2.77
C THR A 74 1.15 -16.48 2.77
N LEU A 75 0.77 -15.61 1.86
CA LEU A 75 1.16 -14.20 1.86
C LEU A 75 -0.04 -13.34 2.23
N ILE A 76 0.14 -12.48 3.21
CA ILE A 76 -0.86 -11.52 3.68
C ILE A 76 -0.26 -10.12 3.59
N LEU A 77 -0.92 -9.22 2.87
CA LEU A 77 -0.55 -7.82 2.79
C LEU A 77 -1.61 -6.98 3.51
N LYS A 78 -1.18 -6.09 4.39
CA LYS A 78 -2.07 -5.22 5.16
C LYS A 78 -1.59 -3.77 5.09
N ASN A 79 -2.43 -2.87 4.58
CA ASN A 79 -2.10 -1.45 4.54
C ASN A 79 -0.67 -1.19 4.02
N ALA A 80 -0.24 -1.89 2.98
CA ALA A 80 1.14 -1.88 2.50
C ALA A 80 1.20 -1.53 1.01
N ASN A 81 2.30 -0.86 0.64
CA ASN A 81 2.67 -0.65 -0.75
C ASN A 81 3.72 -1.67 -1.15
N VAL A 82 3.41 -2.53 -2.11
CA VAL A 82 4.31 -3.59 -2.55
C VAL A 82 4.51 -3.53 -4.06
N THR A 83 5.75 -3.42 -4.50
CA THR A 83 6.13 -3.63 -5.89
C THR A 83 6.99 -4.89 -5.99
N ALA A 84 6.46 -5.94 -6.61
CA ALA A 84 7.14 -7.20 -6.79
C ALA A 84 7.41 -7.46 -8.28
N THR A 85 8.68 -7.51 -8.66
CA THR A 85 9.09 -7.72 -10.05
C THR A 85 9.94 -8.99 -10.18
N GLY A 86 9.59 -9.83 -11.15
CA GLY A 86 10.34 -11.05 -11.44
C GLY A 86 10.47 -11.30 -12.93
N THR A 87 11.63 -11.81 -13.36
CA THR A 87 11.80 -12.26 -14.76
C THR A 87 10.86 -13.41 -15.08
N THR A 88 10.53 -14.25 -14.07
CA THR A 88 9.57 -15.35 -14.16
C THR A 88 8.19 -14.91 -13.70
N ALA A 89 8.05 -14.32 -12.52
CA ALA A 89 6.80 -13.79 -11.99
C ALA A 89 7.07 -12.82 -10.84
N GLY A 90 6.20 -11.82 -10.67
CA GLY A 90 6.26 -10.88 -9.55
C GLY A 90 5.90 -11.56 -8.23
N ILE A 91 4.72 -12.19 -8.16
CA ILE A 91 4.27 -12.96 -7.00
C ILE A 91 3.77 -14.32 -7.48
N ALA A 92 4.38 -15.40 -7.00
CA ALA A 92 4.04 -16.75 -7.45
C ALA A 92 4.41 -17.83 -6.43
N CYS A 93 4.02 -19.07 -6.74
CA CYS A 93 4.31 -20.28 -5.96
C CYS A 93 3.80 -20.17 -4.51
N LEU A 94 2.61 -19.60 -4.34
CA LEU A 94 1.93 -19.47 -3.05
C LEU A 94 0.67 -20.34 -3.03
N ALA A 95 0.33 -20.91 -1.89
CA ALA A 95 -0.95 -21.59 -1.72
C ALA A 95 -2.10 -20.58 -1.54
N SER A 96 -1.85 -19.47 -0.84
CA SER A 96 -2.83 -18.40 -0.72
C SER A 96 -2.18 -17.02 -0.69
N PHE A 97 -2.96 -16.03 -1.12
CA PHE A 97 -2.59 -14.62 -1.10
C PHE A 97 -3.83 -13.78 -0.77
N THR A 98 -3.71 -12.91 0.20
CA THR A 98 -4.77 -12.00 0.62
C THR A 98 -4.25 -10.58 0.78
N THR A 99 -5.12 -9.61 0.51
CA THR A 99 -4.88 -8.20 0.72
C THR A 99 -5.93 -7.63 1.67
N GLU A 100 -5.51 -6.82 2.63
CA GLU A 100 -6.35 -6.08 3.57
C GLU A 100 -5.94 -4.61 3.50
N GLU A 101 -6.88 -3.71 3.30
CA GLU A 101 -6.64 -2.25 3.12
C GLU A 101 -5.60 -1.95 2.02
N CYS A 102 -5.50 -2.80 1.01
CA CYS A 102 -4.68 -2.60 -0.17
C CYS A 102 -5.20 -3.45 -1.35
N GLU A 103 -4.87 -3.04 -2.58
CA GLU A 103 -5.35 -3.70 -3.79
C GLU A 103 -4.25 -3.85 -4.85
N ILE A 104 -4.45 -4.79 -5.78
CA ILE A 104 -3.58 -4.96 -6.94
C ILE A 104 -3.93 -3.90 -7.99
N VAL A 105 -3.01 -2.98 -8.25
CA VAL A 105 -3.16 -1.93 -9.28
C VAL A 105 -2.40 -2.27 -10.56
N VAL A 106 -1.37 -3.10 -10.49
CA VAL A 106 -0.65 -3.65 -11.65
C VAL A 106 -0.49 -5.16 -11.49
N PRO A 107 -0.86 -5.94 -12.50
CA PRO A 107 -1.49 -5.52 -13.76
C PRO A 107 -2.95 -5.09 -13.54
N ALA A 108 -3.45 -4.20 -14.40
CA ALA A 108 -4.86 -3.81 -14.35
C ALA A 108 -5.77 -5.05 -14.50
N GLY A 109 -6.75 -5.19 -13.59
CA GLY A 109 -7.59 -6.39 -13.50
C GLY A 109 -6.85 -7.65 -13.04
N GLY A 110 -5.65 -7.48 -12.46
CA GLY A 110 -4.87 -8.57 -11.88
C GLY A 110 -5.57 -9.19 -10.67
N LYS A 111 -5.37 -10.49 -10.50
CA LYS A 111 -5.91 -11.25 -9.37
C LYS A 111 -4.99 -12.40 -9.01
N PHE A 112 -5.09 -12.88 -7.80
CA PHE A 112 -4.47 -14.16 -7.44
C PHE A 112 -5.31 -15.31 -8.01
N GLU A 113 -4.67 -16.24 -8.69
CA GLU A 113 -5.31 -17.44 -9.22
C GLU A 113 -4.75 -18.68 -8.53
N GLU A 114 -5.58 -19.31 -7.72
CA GLU A 114 -5.20 -20.46 -6.89
C GLU A 114 -4.66 -21.63 -7.71
N THR A 115 -5.25 -21.92 -8.88
CA THR A 115 -4.80 -23.02 -9.76
C THR A 115 -3.44 -22.78 -10.38
N LYS A 116 -3.01 -21.52 -10.48
CA LYS A 116 -1.68 -21.11 -10.97
C LYS A 116 -0.71 -20.76 -9.86
N HIS A 117 -1.22 -20.68 -8.62
CA HIS A 117 -0.45 -20.28 -7.45
C HIS A 117 0.28 -18.95 -7.66
N ALA A 118 -0.34 -17.98 -8.32
CA ALA A 118 0.31 -16.75 -8.74
C ALA A 118 -0.68 -15.60 -8.95
N VAL A 119 -0.18 -14.37 -8.88
CA VAL A 119 -0.91 -13.23 -9.43
C VAL A 119 -0.80 -13.27 -10.95
N VAL A 120 -1.97 -13.15 -11.60
CA VAL A 120 -2.11 -13.19 -13.05
C VAL A 120 -2.68 -11.88 -13.58
N ASP A 121 -2.42 -11.59 -14.86
CA ASP A 121 -3.06 -10.50 -15.60
C ASP A 121 -4.50 -10.86 -16.03
N ALA A 122 -5.21 -9.94 -16.65
CA ALA A 122 -6.56 -10.16 -17.16
C ALA A 122 -6.66 -11.30 -18.22
N GLY A 123 -5.55 -11.62 -18.88
CA GLY A 123 -5.44 -12.74 -19.82
C GLY A 123 -5.10 -14.08 -19.15
N GLY A 124 -4.92 -14.09 -17.82
CA GLY A 124 -4.57 -15.29 -17.06
C GLY A 124 -3.09 -15.66 -17.13
N ASN A 125 -2.21 -14.80 -17.61
CA ASN A 125 -0.77 -15.05 -17.60
C ASN A 125 -0.16 -14.60 -16.26
N LYS A 126 0.88 -15.32 -15.79
CA LYS A 126 1.59 -14.89 -14.57
C LYS A 126 2.19 -13.50 -14.76
N ALA A 127 1.82 -12.58 -13.89
CA ALA A 127 2.29 -11.20 -13.95
C ALA A 127 3.78 -11.12 -13.56
N LYS A 128 4.61 -10.52 -14.41
CA LYS A 128 6.04 -10.29 -14.11
C LYS A 128 6.24 -9.12 -13.15
N THR A 129 5.35 -8.15 -13.19
CA THR A 129 5.31 -7.05 -12.24
C THR A 129 3.93 -7.03 -11.57
N VAL A 130 3.94 -7.03 -10.26
CA VAL A 130 2.75 -6.88 -9.44
C VAL A 130 2.97 -5.66 -8.56
N LYS A 131 2.07 -4.69 -8.68
CA LYS A 131 2.06 -3.52 -7.81
C LYS A 131 0.78 -3.56 -7.00
N ILE A 132 0.93 -3.47 -5.70
CA ILE A 132 -0.15 -3.36 -4.73
C ILE A 132 -0.02 -2.00 -4.05
N GLU A 133 -1.10 -1.27 -3.96
CA GLU A 133 -1.16 0.02 -3.29
C GLU A 133 -2.15 -0.07 -2.14
N ARG A 134 -1.85 0.66 -1.04
CA ARG A 134 -2.78 0.80 0.07
C ARG A 134 -4.00 1.60 -0.36
N ILE A 135 -5.14 1.25 0.21
CA ILE A 135 -6.38 1.98 0.04
C ILE A 135 -6.53 2.91 1.24
N ILE A 136 -6.60 4.20 0.99
CA ILE A 136 -6.87 5.21 2.02
C ILE A 136 -8.34 5.61 1.87
N GLU A 137 -9.18 5.14 2.78
CA GLU A 137 -10.63 5.42 2.78
C GLU A 137 -10.93 6.78 3.43
N LEU A 138 -10.22 7.80 2.96
CA LEU A 138 -10.37 9.21 3.33
C LEU A 138 -10.55 10.03 2.06
N HIS A 139 -11.55 10.89 2.03
CA HIS A 139 -11.85 11.79 0.93
C HIS A 139 -11.79 13.24 1.39
N ILE A 140 -11.20 14.08 0.57
CA ILE A 140 -11.18 15.53 0.75
C ILE A 140 -11.89 16.16 -0.45
N ALA A 141 -12.92 16.94 -0.19
CA ALA A 141 -13.76 17.55 -1.23
C ALA A 141 -14.24 16.51 -2.28
N GLY A 142 -14.56 15.28 -1.85
CA GLY A 142 -14.94 14.17 -2.73
C GLY A 142 -13.80 13.49 -3.47
N THR A 143 -12.58 13.98 -3.36
CA THR A 143 -11.38 13.36 -3.96
C THR A 143 -10.73 12.42 -2.97
N GLN A 144 -10.49 11.17 -3.38
CA GLN A 144 -9.81 10.18 -2.55
C GLN A 144 -8.38 10.60 -2.22
N VAL A 145 -7.99 10.47 -0.97
CA VAL A 145 -6.60 10.59 -0.55
C VAL A 145 -5.85 9.32 -0.97
N THR A 146 -4.68 9.50 -1.55
CA THR A 146 -3.82 8.43 -2.03
C THR A 146 -2.37 8.68 -1.59
N ASP A 147 -1.49 7.70 -1.71
CA ASP A 147 -0.06 7.91 -1.43
C ASP A 147 0.58 8.96 -2.36
N ALA A 148 -0.04 9.25 -3.51
CA ALA A 148 0.45 10.27 -4.43
C ALA A 148 0.12 11.70 -3.98
N ASN A 149 -1.01 11.91 -3.30
CA ASN A 149 -1.46 13.26 -2.88
C ASN A 149 -1.45 13.47 -1.35
N CYS A 150 -1.28 12.44 -0.53
CA CYS A 150 -1.40 12.55 0.93
C CYS A 150 -0.43 13.55 1.57
N ASN A 151 0.73 13.78 0.97
CA ASN A 151 1.74 14.72 1.48
C ASN A 151 1.40 16.20 1.22
N ASP A 152 0.52 16.46 0.25
CA ASP A 152 0.04 17.81 -0.07
C ASP A 152 -1.35 17.71 -0.71
N LEU A 153 -2.37 18.04 0.07
CA LEU A 153 -3.77 18.01 -0.34
C LEU A 153 -4.25 19.36 -0.90
N SER A 154 -3.36 20.38 -0.98
CA SER A 154 -3.71 21.71 -1.46
C SER A 154 -4.09 21.76 -2.94
N GLY A 155 -3.65 20.76 -3.71
CA GLY A 155 -3.97 20.61 -5.14
C GLY A 155 -5.37 20.05 -5.43
N ILE A 156 -6.15 19.67 -4.40
CA ILE A 156 -7.50 19.14 -4.58
C ILE A 156 -8.47 20.28 -4.87
N GLU A 157 -9.34 20.11 -5.87
CA GLU A 157 -10.37 21.10 -6.21
C GLU A 157 -11.28 21.39 -5.00
N GLY A 158 -11.54 22.64 -4.74
CA GLY A 158 -12.30 23.09 -3.56
C GLY A 158 -11.46 23.28 -2.30
N VAL A 159 -10.16 22.99 -2.34
CA VAL A 159 -9.22 23.23 -1.25
C VAL A 159 -8.43 24.53 -1.48
N THR A 160 -8.29 25.32 -0.45
CA THR A 160 -7.41 26.51 -0.41
C THR A 160 -6.59 26.46 0.87
N VAL A 161 -5.27 26.55 0.74
CA VAL A 161 -4.34 26.65 1.87
C VAL A 161 -3.71 28.03 1.84
N ALA A 162 -3.80 28.79 2.95
CA ALA A 162 -3.22 30.12 3.03
C ALA A 162 -1.67 30.05 3.03
N ALA A 163 -1.02 31.15 2.71
CA ALA A 163 0.44 31.19 2.67
C ALA A 163 1.06 30.82 4.02
N GLY A 164 1.89 29.79 4.02
CA GLY A 164 2.52 29.22 5.22
C GLY A 164 1.69 28.14 5.93
N GLY A 165 0.47 27.89 5.47
CA GLY A 165 -0.38 26.81 5.99
C GLY A 165 0.01 25.42 5.44
N GLU A 166 -0.60 24.37 5.99
CA GLU A 166 -0.34 23.00 5.61
C GLU A 166 -1.63 22.18 5.58
N PHE A 167 -1.79 21.34 4.54
CA PHE A 167 -2.86 20.34 4.49
C PHE A 167 -2.30 19.02 3.97
N LYS A 168 -2.19 18.03 4.86
CA LYS A 168 -1.62 16.73 4.53
C LYS A 168 -2.21 15.62 5.39
N TYR A 169 -2.11 14.40 4.90
CA TYR A 169 -2.44 13.18 5.64
C TYR A 169 -1.21 12.29 5.76
N ASP A 170 -0.91 11.83 6.98
CA ASP A 170 0.13 10.83 7.25
C ASP A 170 -0.53 9.45 7.46
N PRO A 171 -0.41 8.52 6.49
CA PRO A 171 -1.01 7.19 6.60
C PRO A 171 -0.41 6.34 7.73
N ALA A 172 0.85 6.57 8.11
CA ALA A 172 1.52 5.79 9.15
C ALA A 172 0.99 6.10 10.55
N THR A 173 0.64 7.36 10.79
CA THR A 173 0.08 7.83 12.07
C THR A 173 -1.43 8.05 12.01
N LYS A 174 -2.04 7.83 10.83
CA LYS A 174 -3.45 8.11 10.54
C LYS A 174 -3.85 9.56 10.91
N THR A 175 -2.96 10.51 10.64
CA THR A 175 -3.12 11.90 11.06
C THR A 175 -3.35 12.83 9.88
N LEU A 176 -4.50 13.50 9.86
CA LEU A 176 -4.81 14.61 8.96
C LEU A 176 -4.40 15.91 9.65
N THR A 177 -3.45 16.63 9.08
CA THR A 177 -2.99 17.94 9.57
C THR A 177 -3.61 19.04 8.75
N MET A 178 -4.19 20.03 9.42
CA MET A 178 -4.85 21.20 8.80
C MET A 178 -4.34 22.48 9.47
N GLU A 179 -3.67 23.33 8.72
CA GLU A 179 -3.23 24.65 9.17
C GLU A 179 -3.62 25.70 8.13
N ASP A 180 -4.46 26.65 8.54
CA ASP A 180 -4.98 27.73 7.69
C ASP A 180 -5.62 27.23 6.37
N VAL A 181 -6.49 26.22 6.48
CA VAL A 181 -7.13 25.50 5.36
C VAL A 181 -8.59 25.92 5.21
N THR A 182 -9.02 26.17 4.00
CA THR A 182 -10.44 26.26 3.63
C THR A 182 -10.78 25.14 2.66
N VAL A 183 -11.81 24.35 2.99
CA VAL A 183 -12.39 23.35 2.08
C VAL A 183 -13.83 23.76 1.82
N SER A 184 -14.15 24.05 0.54
CA SER A 184 -15.48 24.46 0.11
C SER A 184 -15.99 23.48 -0.95
N VAL A 185 -17.14 22.86 -0.69
CA VAL A 185 -17.72 21.86 -1.60
C VAL A 185 -19.18 22.16 -1.92
N GLY A 186 -19.59 21.70 -3.09
CA GLY A 186 -20.94 21.80 -3.58
C GLY A 186 -21.88 20.80 -2.92
N ASP A 187 -23.08 20.73 -3.51
CA ASP A 187 -24.16 19.88 -3.06
C ASP A 187 -23.80 18.40 -3.17
N GLY A 188 -24.09 17.65 -2.13
CA GLY A 188 -23.88 16.19 -2.09
C GLY A 188 -22.43 15.73 -1.86
N ILE A 189 -21.50 16.64 -1.52
CA ILE A 189 -20.11 16.30 -1.26
C ILE A 189 -19.73 16.68 0.18
N ASN A 190 -19.05 15.78 0.87
CA ASN A 190 -18.46 16.09 2.17
C ASN A 190 -17.13 16.82 1.99
N ALA A 191 -16.88 17.86 2.80
CA ALA A 191 -15.58 18.54 2.80
C ALA A 191 -14.46 17.57 3.24
N ILE A 192 -14.73 16.76 4.27
CA ILE A 192 -13.90 15.63 4.70
C ILE A 192 -14.83 14.44 4.91
N GLY A 193 -14.60 13.35 4.21
CA GLY A 193 -15.29 12.07 4.33
C GLY A 193 -14.34 11.00 4.83
N ASN A 194 -14.60 10.42 6.00
CA ASN A 194 -13.87 9.27 6.50
C ASN A 194 -14.74 8.03 6.34
N GLU A 195 -14.44 7.21 5.32
CA GLU A 195 -15.22 6.03 4.98
C GLU A 195 -14.73 4.75 5.65
N GLY A 196 -13.49 4.75 6.18
CA GLY A 196 -12.93 3.54 6.79
C GLY A 196 -11.62 3.71 7.54
N VAL A 197 -11.06 4.92 7.65
CA VAL A 197 -9.82 5.12 8.43
C VAL A 197 -10.14 5.05 9.92
N GLU A 198 -10.03 3.86 10.50
CA GLU A 198 -10.20 3.69 11.94
C GLU A 198 -9.10 4.41 12.72
N GLY A 199 -9.51 5.19 13.73
CA GLY A 199 -8.59 5.95 14.56
C GLY A 199 -8.00 7.19 13.86
N LEU A 200 -8.67 7.72 12.82
CA LEU A 200 -8.31 8.99 12.19
C LEU A 200 -8.14 10.08 13.25
N ARG A 201 -6.97 10.69 13.25
CA ARG A 201 -6.65 11.84 14.07
C ARG A 201 -6.62 13.08 13.21
N ILE A 202 -7.38 14.11 13.59
CA ILE A 202 -7.34 15.41 12.91
C ILE A 202 -6.64 16.40 13.83
N VAL A 203 -5.54 16.98 13.36
CA VAL A 203 -4.78 18.01 14.06
C VAL A 203 -5.00 19.33 13.35
N VAL A 204 -5.50 20.33 14.08
CA VAL A 204 -5.83 21.64 13.52
C VAL A 204 -5.02 22.74 14.19
N SER A 205 -4.51 23.66 13.40
CA SER A 205 -3.86 24.91 13.85
C SER A 205 -4.26 26.07 12.92
N GLY A 206 -4.10 27.30 13.39
CA GLY A 206 -4.50 28.48 12.61
C GLY A 206 -6.01 28.60 12.40
N THR A 207 -6.43 29.17 11.28
CA THR A 207 -7.84 29.38 10.92
C THR A 207 -8.28 28.39 9.86
N ASN A 208 -9.13 27.43 10.25
CA ASN A 208 -9.63 26.43 9.33
C ASN A 208 -11.14 26.60 9.11
N ARG A 209 -11.60 26.35 7.89
CA ARG A 209 -13.00 26.45 7.49
C ARG A 209 -13.40 25.28 6.62
N LEU A 210 -14.46 24.57 7.02
CA LEU A 210 -15.07 23.51 6.23
C LEU A 210 -16.50 23.92 5.86
N GLU A 211 -16.80 23.96 4.57
CA GLU A 211 -18.10 24.39 4.03
C GLU A 211 -18.66 23.31 3.10
N ALA A 212 -19.87 22.87 3.39
CA ALA A 212 -20.65 21.98 2.53
C ALA A 212 -22.09 22.51 2.43
N THR A 213 -22.66 22.54 1.22
CA THR A 213 -23.92 23.25 0.97
C THR A 213 -25.13 22.51 1.55
N ASN A 214 -25.25 21.20 1.41
CA ASN A 214 -26.42 20.43 1.89
C ASN A 214 -26.04 19.09 2.53
N TRP A 215 -24.79 18.88 2.89
CA TRP A 215 -24.26 17.67 3.54
C TRP A 215 -23.38 18.03 4.71
N SER A 216 -22.82 17.03 5.37
CA SER A 216 -21.87 17.26 6.46
C SER A 216 -20.56 17.83 5.97
N SER A 217 -20.02 18.81 6.68
CA SER A 217 -18.66 19.29 6.45
C SER A 217 -17.61 18.26 6.92
N LEU A 218 -18.03 17.36 7.82
CA LEU A 218 -17.24 16.25 8.32
C LEU A 218 -18.14 15.02 8.50
N SER A 219 -17.74 13.88 7.97
CA SER A 219 -18.44 12.60 8.10
C SER A 219 -17.47 11.42 8.22
#